data_e42cb867869099d9275f32b8a33c4bc4
#
_entry.id   e42cb867869099d9275f32b8a33c4bc4
#
_cell.length_a   1.000
_cell.length_b   1.000
_cell.length_c   1.000
_cell.angle_alpha   90.00
_cell.angle_beta   90.00
_cell.angle_gamma   90.00
#
_symmetry.space_group_name_H-M   'P 1'
#
loop_
_entity.id
_entity.type
_entity.pdbx_description
1 polymer ?
#
loop_
_entity_poly.entity_id
_entity_poly.type
_entity_poly.pdbx_seq_one_letter_code
_entity_poly.pdbx_strand_id
1 'polypeptide(L)'
;MISLIVHAILGIAVVAFIIKSNPKIFSRVSGGPALSVLEVAFYAVGIVSLPLCWYFNIRYVYEYAPNTMIGQPNWSEFIALGFANPASSSQVLDYDIINVILLPLFTIIDGRRRGINRPWLFFVSSLFTSCVFAFAFYFATIERQRRHQQASVEVKSPA
;
A
#
# COMPACT_ATOMS: atom_id res chain seq x y z
N MET A 1 -21.14 -0.86 6.85
CA MET A 1 -20.74 0.03 5.73
C MET A 1 -19.96 1.25 6.20
N ILE A 2 -20.37 1.96 7.24
CA ILE A 2 -19.67 3.18 7.74
C ILE A 2 -18.18 2.87 8.03
N SER A 3 -17.86 1.76 8.68
CA SER A 3 -16.49 1.36 8.95
C SER A 3 -15.64 1.26 7.67
N LEU A 4 -16.17 0.69 6.59
CA LEU A 4 -15.46 0.59 5.31
C LEU A 4 -15.24 1.97 4.66
N ILE A 5 -16.23 2.86 4.75
CA ILE A 5 -16.10 4.24 4.25
C ILE A 5 -14.98 4.98 5.01
N VAL A 6 -14.96 4.83 6.33
CA VAL A 6 -13.88 5.41 7.17
C VAL A 6 -12.52 4.87 6.77
N HIS A 7 -12.39 3.55 6.54
CA HIS A 7 -11.15 2.95 6.05
C HIS A 7 -10.72 3.50 4.68
N ALA A 8 -11.67 3.68 3.75
CA ALA A 8 -11.36 4.29 2.45
C ALA A 8 -10.83 5.72 2.58
N ILE A 9 -11.49 6.53 3.41
CA ILE A 9 -11.06 7.92 3.65
C ILE A 9 -9.66 7.95 4.28
N LEU A 10 -9.41 7.11 5.28
CA LEU A 10 -8.11 7.01 5.92
C LEU A 10 -7.03 6.51 4.95
N GLY A 11 -7.34 5.54 4.09
CA GLY A 11 -6.44 5.07 3.05
C GLY A 11 -6.03 6.20 2.09
N ILE A 12 -7.00 6.95 1.58
CA ILE A 12 -6.75 8.11 0.71
C ILE A 12 -5.92 9.17 1.46
N ALA A 13 -6.25 9.46 2.70
CA ALA A 13 -5.54 10.46 3.50
C ALA A 13 -4.07 10.08 3.74
N VAL A 14 -3.79 8.81 4.07
CA VAL A 14 -2.42 8.31 4.28
C VAL A 14 -1.62 8.38 2.98
N VAL A 15 -2.17 7.94 1.85
CA VAL A 15 -1.51 8.02 0.54
C VAL A 15 -1.21 9.47 0.16
N ALA A 16 -2.18 10.37 0.31
CA ALA A 16 -1.98 11.81 0.07
C ALA A 16 -0.87 12.38 0.97
N PHE A 17 -0.81 11.93 2.22
CA PHE A 17 0.22 12.37 3.17
C PHE A 17 1.61 11.83 2.83
N ILE A 18 1.73 10.59 2.33
CA ILE A 18 2.99 10.06 1.78
C ILE A 18 3.49 10.94 0.64
N ILE A 19 2.62 11.24 -0.33
CA ILE A 19 2.95 12.09 -1.49
C ILE A 19 3.37 13.48 -1.02
N LYS A 20 2.59 14.12 -0.15
CA LYS A 20 2.88 15.45 0.40
C LYS A 20 4.19 15.50 1.20
N SER A 21 4.53 14.42 1.88
CA SER A 21 5.77 14.33 2.67
C SER A 21 7.02 14.13 1.79
N ASN A 22 6.86 13.70 0.53
CA ASN A 22 7.94 13.39 -0.40
C ASN A 22 7.80 14.13 -1.74
N PRO A 23 7.62 15.47 -1.76
CA PRO A 23 7.27 16.22 -2.98
C PRO A 23 8.33 16.09 -4.07
N LYS A 24 9.61 15.97 -3.71
CA LYS A 24 10.70 15.80 -4.68
C LYS A 24 10.61 14.48 -5.44
N ILE A 25 10.22 13.40 -4.76
CA ILE A 25 10.06 12.08 -5.38
C ILE A 25 8.86 12.07 -6.33
N PHE A 26 7.76 12.70 -5.92
CA PHE A 26 6.51 12.72 -6.69
C PHE A 26 6.42 13.86 -7.72
N SER A 27 7.44 14.72 -7.82
CA SER A 27 7.54 15.71 -8.91
C SER A 27 7.76 15.03 -10.26
N ARG A 28 7.62 15.79 -11.34
CA ARG A 28 7.91 15.29 -12.69
C ARG A 28 9.42 15.05 -12.86
N VAL A 29 9.76 13.87 -13.36
CA VAL A 29 11.17 13.54 -13.70
C VAL A 29 11.55 14.28 -14.98
N SER A 30 12.69 14.96 -14.97
CA SER A 30 13.19 15.72 -16.12
C SER A 30 13.72 14.76 -17.20
N GLY A 31 13.52 15.13 -18.46
CA GLY A 31 14.13 14.40 -19.59
C GLY A 31 13.49 13.04 -19.95
N GLY A 32 12.36 12.67 -19.31
CA GLY A 32 11.76 11.37 -19.56
C GLY A 32 10.22 11.38 -19.53
N PRO A 33 9.58 10.21 -19.74
CA PRO A 33 8.13 10.07 -19.62
C PRO A 33 7.66 10.37 -18.21
N ALA A 34 6.39 10.76 -18.04
CA ALA A 34 5.80 11.07 -16.74
C ALA A 34 5.87 9.87 -15.77
N LEU A 35 5.67 8.66 -16.27
CA LEU A 35 5.80 7.39 -15.57
C LEU A 35 6.65 6.43 -16.40
N SER A 36 7.47 5.60 -15.74
CA SER A 36 8.12 4.47 -16.42
C SER A 36 7.15 3.29 -16.57
N VAL A 37 7.49 2.35 -17.44
CA VAL A 37 6.71 1.10 -17.59
C VAL A 37 6.61 0.35 -16.26
N LEU A 38 7.69 0.34 -15.49
CA LEU A 38 7.74 -0.33 -14.19
C LEU A 38 6.89 0.39 -13.13
N GLU A 39 6.90 1.73 -13.12
CA GLU A 39 5.98 2.51 -12.26
C GLU A 39 4.52 2.19 -12.61
N VAL A 40 4.18 2.16 -13.90
CA VAL A 40 2.81 1.82 -14.37
C VAL A 40 2.43 0.41 -13.93
N ALA A 41 3.33 -0.57 -14.07
CA ALA A 41 3.08 -1.94 -13.65
C ALA A 41 2.80 -2.02 -12.14
N PHE A 42 3.62 -1.38 -11.30
CA PHE A 42 3.40 -1.35 -9.86
C PHE A 42 2.08 -0.65 -9.49
N TYR A 43 1.79 0.50 -10.07
CA TYR A 43 0.51 1.18 -9.82
C TYR A 43 -0.68 0.33 -10.26
N ALA A 44 -0.60 -0.31 -11.43
CA ALA A 44 -1.67 -1.19 -11.92
C ALA A 44 -1.93 -2.35 -10.95
N VAL A 45 -0.89 -3.06 -10.51
CA VAL A 45 -1.01 -4.16 -9.54
C VAL A 45 -1.62 -3.65 -8.23
N GLY A 46 -1.12 -2.53 -7.69
CA GLY A 46 -1.65 -1.94 -6.47
C GLY A 46 -3.12 -1.55 -6.59
N ILE A 47 -3.49 -0.85 -7.67
CA ILE A 47 -4.87 -0.39 -7.88
C ILE A 47 -5.82 -1.56 -8.09
N VAL A 48 -5.44 -2.58 -8.87
CA VAL A 48 -6.27 -3.77 -9.11
C VAL A 48 -6.49 -4.56 -7.81
N SER A 49 -5.52 -4.59 -6.90
CA SER A 49 -5.67 -5.28 -5.63
C SER A 49 -6.77 -4.69 -4.74
N LEU A 50 -7.05 -3.40 -4.86
CA LEU A 50 -8.03 -2.72 -4.00
C LEU A 50 -9.45 -3.28 -4.18
N PRO A 51 -10.06 -3.28 -5.39
CA PRO A 51 -11.41 -3.81 -5.56
C PRO A 51 -11.49 -5.31 -5.25
N LEU A 52 -10.43 -6.09 -5.47
CA LEU A 52 -10.41 -7.51 -5.15
C LEU A 52 -10.47 -7.76 -3.63
N CYS A 53 -9.65 -7.07 -2.85
CA CYS A 53 -9.68 -7.17 -1.40
C CYS A 53 -10.98 -6.60 -0.82
N TRP A 54 -11.43 -5.45 -1.32
CA TRP A 54 -12.62 -4.78 -0.83
C TRP A 54 -13.90 -5.53 -1.12
N TYR A 55 -13.97 -6.28 -2.21
CA TYR A 55 -15.10 -7.15 -2.51
C TYR A 55 -15.37 -8.12 -1.35
N PHE A 56 -14.34 -8.78 -0.84
CA PHE A 56 -14.50 -9.72 0.28
C PHE A 56 -14.76 -9.01 1.61
N ASN A 57 -14.18 -7.82 1.85
CA ASN A 57 -14.49 -7.03 3.03
C ASN A 57 -15.96 -6.56 3.04
N ILE A 58 -16.48 -6.17 1.88
CA ILE A 58 -17.89 -5.79 1.74
C ILE A 58 -18.79 -7.01 1.98
N ARG A 59 -18.47 -8.16 1.39
CA ARG A 59 -19.20 -9.41 1.62
C ARG A 59 -19.21 -9.77 3.10
N TYR A 60 -18.06 -9.70 3.77
CA TYR A 60 -18.00 -9.98 5.21
C TYR A 60 -18.94 -9.09 6.01
N VAL A 61 -19.00 -7.79 5.72
CA VAL A 61 -19.95 -6.89 6.40
C VAL A 61 -21.39 -7.30 6.15
N TYR A 62 -21.75 -7.72 4.94
CA TYR A 62 -23.11 -8.18 4.64
C TYR A 62 -23.47 -9.51 5.29
N GLU A 63 -22.52 -10.41 5.40
CA GLU A 63 -22.76 -11.78 5.90
C GLU A 63 -22.71 -11.87 7.43
N TYR A 64 -21.87 -11.05 8.09
CA TYR A 64 -21.57 -11.21 9.52
C TYR A 64 -21.94 -10.00 10.39
N ALA A 65 -22.17 -8.80 9.83
CA ALA A 65 -22.55 -7.67 10.66
C ALA A 65 -24.03 -7.73 11.05
N PRO A 66 -24.38 -7.48 12.33
CA PRO A 66 -25.77 -7.46 12.80
C PRO A 66 -26.63 -6.40 12.08
N ASN A 67 -25.99 -5.34 11.64
CA ASN A 67 -26.60 -4.25 10.86
C ASN A 67 -25.60 -3.78 9.81
N THR A 68 -25.91 -3.99 8.53
CA THR A 68 -25.03 -3.68 7.41
C THR A 68 -24.76 -2.19 7.23
N MET A 69 -25.64 -1.31 7.69
CA MET A 69 -25.46 0.14 7.54
C MET A 69 -24.65 0.77 8.67
N ILE A 70 -25.01 0.48 9.91
CA ILE A 70 -24.49 1.14 11.12
C ILE A 70 -23.70 0.16 11.98
N GLY A 71 -24.07 -1.14 11.99
CA GLY A 71 -23.39 -2.16 12.79
C GLY A 71 -21.92 -2.28 12.40
N GLN A 72 -21.07 -2.32 13.42
CA GLN A 72 -19.64 -2.58 13.19
C GLN A 72 -19.45 -4.09 13.04
N PRO A 73 -18.74 -4.54 11.98
CA PRO A 73 -18.33 -5.93 11.90
C PRO A 73 -17.33 -6.23 13.02
N ASN A 74 -17.32 -7.45 13.49
CA ASN A 74 -16.32 -7.92 14.45
C ASN A 74 -15.02 -8.26 13.69
N TRP A 75 -14.08 -7.31 13.64
CA TRP A 75 -12.82 -7.49 12.93
C TRP A 75 -11.92 -8.57 13.56
N SER A 76 -12.05 -8.87 14.86
CA SER A 76 -11.35 -10.01 15.47
C SER A 76 -11.92 -11.34 14.97
N GLU A 77 -13.22 -11.43 14.74
CA GLU A 77 -13.84 -12.59 14.10
C GLU A 77 -13.40 -12.73 12.63
N PHE A 78 -13.31 -11.64 11.89
CA PHE A 78 -12.76 -11.62 10.52
C PHE A 78 -11.37 -12.27 10.47
N ILE A 79 -10.50 -11.92 11.40
CA ILE A 79 -9.16 -12.51 11.51
C ILE A 79 -9.28 -14.00 11.90
N ALA A 80 -10.10 -14.34 12.89
CA ALA A 80 -10.27 -15.71 13.35
C ALA A 80 -10.80 -16.65 12.25
N LEU A 81 -11.68 -16.16 11.37
CA LEU A 81 -12.19 -16.92 10.22
C LEU A 81 -11.08 -17.29 9.21
N GLY A 82 -10.02 -16.51 9.13
CA GLY A 82 -8.83 -16.86 8.35
C GLY A 82 -8.13 -18.14 8.85
N PHE A 83 -8.30 -18.47 10.13
CA PHE A 83 -7.74 -19.66 10.77
C PHE A 83 -8.76 -20.82 10.90
N ALA A 84 -9.84 -20.80 10.14
CA ALA A 84 -10.93 -21.80 10.23
C ALA A 84 -10.53 -23.23 9.83
N ASN A 85 -9.46 -23.37 9.02
CA ASN A 85 -8.92 -24.66 8.63
C ASN A 85 -7.43 -24.58 8.33
N PRO A 86 -6.67 -25.71 8.31
CA PRO A 86 -5.22 -25.70 8.12
C PRO A 86 -4.76 -25.07 6.81
N ALA A 87 -5.51 -25.18 5.72
CA ALA A 87 -5.12 -24.61 4.43
C ALA A 87 -5.22 -23.08 4.44
N SER A 88 -6.33 -22.52 4.94
CA SER A 88 -6.45 -21.07 5.09
C SER A 88 -5.47 -20.50 6.13
N SER A 89 -5.23 -21.24 7.23
CA SER A 89 -4.27 -20.85 8.27
C SER A 89 -2.86 -20.67 7.72
N SER A 90 -2.41 -21.56 6.84
CA SER A 90 -1.11 -21.47 6.19
C SER A 90 -0.98 -20.19 5.36
N GLN A 91 -2.01 -19.87 4.57
CA GLN A 91 -2.01 -18.65 3.74
C GLN A 91 -2.09 -17.37 4.57
N VAL A 92 -2.92 -17.38 5.63
CA VAL A 92 -3.05 -16.22 6.53
C VAL A 92 -1.76 -15.96 7.28
N LEU A 93 -1.06 -17.00 7.76
CA LEU A 93 0.23 -16.84 8.42
C LEU A 93 1.28 -16.25 7.50
N ASP A 94 1.39 -16.72 6.25
CA ASP A 94 2.28 -16.12 5.26
C ASP A 94 1.95 -14.64 5.02
N TYR A 95 0.66 -14.33 4.86
CA TYR A 95 0.20 -12.96 4.70
C TYR A 95 0.53 -12.10 5.91
N ASP A 96 0.30 -12.59 7.13
CA ASP A 96 0.58 -11.86 8.36
C ASP A 96 2.08 -11.59 8.53
N ILE A 97 2.93 -12.57 8.26
CA ILE A 97 4.39 -12.40 8.29
C ILE A 97 4.82 -11.33 7.28
N ILE A 98 4.31 -11.41 6.06
CA ILE A 98 4.65 -10.43 5.02
C ILE A 98 4.14 -9.04 5.39
N ASN A 99 2.90 -8.91 5.84
CA ASN A 99 2.27 -7.62 6.07
C ASN A 99 2.70 -6.97 7.40
N VAL A 100 2.78 -7.76 8.49
CA VAL A 100 3.00 -7.22 9.84
C VAL A 100 4.48 -7.15 10.20
N ILE A 101 5.32 -8.00 9.60
CA ILE A 101 6.75 -8.06 9.90
C ILE A 101 7.60 -7.53 8.74
N LEU A 102 7.50 -8.15 7.56
CA LEU A 102 8.40 -7.83 6.45
C LEU A 102 8.11 -6.46 5.83
N LEU A 103 6.85 -6.10 5.66
CA LEU A 103 6.49 -4.81 5.08
C LEU A 103 7.01 -3.63 5.93
N PRO A 104 6.73 -3.54 7.25
CA PRO A 104 7.27 -2.45 8.05
C PRO A 104 8.80 -2.49 8.17
N LEU A 105 9.40 -3.67 8.36
CA LEU A 105 10.86 -3.78 8.40
C LEU A 105 11.49 -3.26 7.10
N PHE A 106 11.02 -3.74 5.97
CA PHE A 106 11.58 -3.37 4.68
C PHE A 106 11.33 -1.88 4.37
N THR A 107 10.09 -1.41 4.45
CA THR A 107 9.76 -0.02 4.12
C THR A 107 10.44 0.98 5.04
N ILE A 108 10.57 0.68 6.36
CA ILE A 108 11.20 1.58 7.32
C ILE A 108 12.72 1.59 7.12
N ILE A 109 13.37 0.43 7.04
CA ILE A 109 14.83 0.34 6.94
C ILE A 109 15.31 0.85 5.58
N ASP A 110 14.78 0.30 4.49
CA ASP A 110 15.18 0.69 3.14
C ASP A 110 14.74 2.14 2.83
N GLY A 111 13.53 2.52 3.24
CA GLY A 111 13.05 3.89 3.07
C GLY A 111 13.90 4.94 3.80
N ARG A 112 14.38 4.64 5.03
CA ARG A 112 15.32 5.52 5.73
C ARG A 112 16.66 5.60 5.00
N ARG A 113 17.21 4.46 4.53
CA ARG A 113 18.46 4.43 3.76
C ARG A 113 18.37 5.24 2.47
N ARG A 114 17.19 5.29 1.86
CA ARG A 114 16.91 6.06 0.64
C ARG A 114 16.55 7.52 0.89
N GLY A 115 16.43 7.94 2.15
CA GLY A 115 16.00 9.29 2.50
C GLY A 115 14.53 9.58 2.22
N ILE A 116 13.68 8.55 2.17
CA ILE A 116 12.23 8.71 2.08
C ILE A 116 11.70 9.25 3.41
N ASN A 117 10.96 10.34 3.36
CA ASN A 117 10.36 10.91 4.56
C ASN A 117 9.19 10.06 5.05
N ARG A 118 9.18 9.73 6.36
CA ARG A 118 8.11 8.98 7.02
C ARG A 118 7.81 7.62 6.36
N PRO A 119 8.82 6.77 6.12
CA PRO A 119 8.64 5.53 5.36
C PRO A 119 7.71 4.52 6.05
N TRP A 120 7.49 4.64 7.36
CA TRP A 120 6.53 3.84 8.12
C TRP A 120 5.07 4.01 7.66
N LEU A 121 4.76 5.12 6.96
CA LEU A 121 3.42 5.37 6.42
C LEU A 121 3.01 4.37 5.34
N PHE A 122 3.96 3.74 4.65
CA PHE A 122 3.64 2.68 3.69
C PHE A 122 3.05 1.46 4.41
N PHE A 123 3.58 1.09 5.57
CA PHE A 123 2.95 0.08 6.42
C PHE A 123 1.56 0.53 6.89
N VAL A 124 1.43 1.76 7.40
CA VAL A 124 0.13 2.28 7.83
C VAL A 124 -0.88 2.29 6.69
N SER A 125 -0.45 2.53 5.45
CA SER A 125 -1.35 2.48 4.30
C SER A 125 -1.94 1.09 4.08
N SER A 126 -1.22 0.00 4.38
CA SER A 126 -1.72 -1.37 4.24
C SER A 126 -2.94 -1.67 5.12
N LEU A 127 -3.02 -1.02 6.28
CA LEU A 127 -4.13 -1.20 7.22
C LEU A 127 -5.46 -0.64 6.69
N PHE A 128 -5.40 0.30 5.75
CA PHE A 128 -6.58 0.99 5.22
C PHE A 128 -6.81 0.74 3.72
N THR A 129 -5.85 0.12 3.04
CA THR A 129 -5.94 -0.20 1.62
C THR A 129 -5.84 -1.72 1.40
N SER A 130 -4.66 -2.20 1.04
CA SER A 130 -4.28 -3.61 1.02
C SER A 130 -2.77 -3.73 1.17
N CYS A 131 -2.28 -4.90 1.61
CA CYS A 131 -0.86 -5.20 1.67
C CYS A 131 -0.21 -5.08 0.29
N VAL A 132 -0.86 -5.62 -0.73
CA VAL A 132 -0.37 -5.57 -2.11
C VAL A 132 -0.27 -4.12 -2.60
N PHE A 133 -1.27 -3.28 -2.32
CA PHE A 133 -1.21 -1.85 -2.66
C PHE A 133 -0.02 -1.17 -1.97
N ALA A 134 0.18 -1.40 -0.68
CA ALA A 134 1.25 -0.77 0.09
C ALA A 134 2.64 -1.13 -0.46
N PHE A 135 2.90 -2.42 -0.76
CA PHE A 135 4.14 -2.84 -1.41
C PHE A 135 4.30 -2.26 -2.81
N ALA A 136 3.29 -2.36 -3.65
CA ALA A 136 3.33 -1.84 -5.02
C ALA A 136 3.57 -0.33 -5.04
N PHE A 137 2.90 0.42 -4.16
CA PHE A 137 3.11 1.86 -4.03
C PHE A 137 4.52 2.20 -3.54
N TYR A 138 5.06 1.42 -2.61
CA TYR A 138 6.43 1.58 -2.15
C TYR A 138 7.44 1.33 -3.28
N PHE A 139 7.30 0.24 -4.04
CA PHE A 139 8.19 -0.07 -5.17
C PHE A 139 8.08 0.97 -6.29
N ALA A 140 6.88 1.45 -6.60
CA ALA A 140 6.70 2.57 -7.53
C ALA A 140 7.43 3.83 -7.05
N THR A 141 7.40 4.11 -5.74
CA THR A 141 8.11 5.25 -5.12
C THR A 141 9.62 5.11 -5.25
N ILE A 142 10.17 3.89 -5.01
CA ILE A 142 11.61 3.60 -5.20
C ILE A 142 12.01 3.79 -6.66
N GLU A 143 11.24 3.25 -7.59
CA GLU A 143 11.54 3.36 -9.02
C GLU A 143 11.54 4.83 -9.46
N ARG A 144 10.56 5.60 -8.99
CA ARG A 144 10.51 7.03 -9.27
C ARG A 144 11.71 7.78 -8.70
N GLN A 145 12.12 7.48 -7.48
CA GLN A 145 13.31 8.06 -6.87
C GLN A 145 14.57 7.72 -7.67
N ARG A 146 14.72 6.47 -8.12
CA ARG A 146 15.84 6.02 -8.96
C ARG A 146 15.93 6.85 -10.25
N ARG A 147 14.79 7.08 -10.91
CA ARG A 147 14.73 7.91 -12.12
C ARG A 147 15.17 9.36 -11.89
N HIS A 148 14.77 9.96 -10.77
CA HIS A 148 15.26 11.31 -10.41
C HIS A 148 16.77 11.34 -10.20
N GLN A 149 17.34 10.30 -9.58
CA GLN A 149 18.79 10.20 -9.39
C GLN A 149 19.53 10.06 -10.72
N GLN A 150 19.03 9.23 -11.64
CA GLN A 150 19.61 9.05 -12.98
C GLN A 150 19.57 10.36 -13.77
N ALA A 151 18.42 11.02 -13.85
CA ALA A 151 18.30 12.31 -14.54
C ALA A 151 19.25 13.38 -13.98
N SER A 152 19.50 13.37 -12.67
CA SER A 152 20.42 14.32 -12.04
C SER A 152 21.91 14.05 -12.36
N VAL A 153 22.27 12.80 -12.65
CA VAL A 153 23.64 12.43 -13.07
C VAL A 153 23.89 12.82 -14.52
N GLU A 154 22.92 12.56 -15.41
CA GLU A 154 23.01 12.94 -16.83
C GLU A 154 23.21 14.46 -17.02
N VAL A 155 22.53 15.27 -16.23
CA VAL A 155 22.69 16.74 -16.28
C VAL A 155 24.08 17.20 -15.82
N LYS A 156 24.75 16.43 -14.95
CA LYS A 156 26.09 16.80 -14.41
C LYS A 156 27.27 16.32 -15.26
N SER A 157 27.03 15.41 -16.21
CA SER A 157 28.05 14.89 -17.13
C SER A 157 27.67 15.19 -18.58
N PRO A 158 27.69 16.47 -19.00
CA PRO A 158 27.58 16.80 -20.42
C PRO A 158 28.79 16.22 -21.16
N ALA A 159 28.56 15.51 -22.25
CA ALA A 159 29.58 14.97 -23.14
C ALA A 159 30.47 16.07 -23.73
#